data_d824430d0cd1e49bc53c30010862b3c8
#
_entry.id   d824430d0cd1e49bc53c30010862b3c8
#
_cell.length_a   1.000
_cell.length_b   1.000
_cell.length_c   1.000
_cell.angle_alpha   90.00
_cell.angle_beta   90.00
_cell.angle_gamma   90.00
#
_symmetry.space_group_name_H-M   'P 1'
#
loop_
_entity.id
_entity.type
_entity.pdbx_description
1 polymer ?
#
loop_
_entity_poly.entity_id
_entity_poly.type
_entity_poly.pdbx_seq_one_letter_code
_entity_poly.pdbx_strand_id
1 'polypeptide(L)'
;MAPGTTALGSKAGETVKKWLEFRASVIHDFVAEASDAVHRINKDIRFGVYVGAWYSTYYTSGVNWASPKYDPKADGYFWASANYKNCGYADHCDFMFLGAYAGADSIWGSGEWTMQGFCKQGRSLLKGDVKFCGGPDIGNSPGWTNGGQASKIPDSIKACINEGDGFFVFDLCHIKMYDYWDAFKKGFDDYLKTVK
;
A
#
# COMPACT_ATOMS: atom_id res chain seq x y z
N MET A 1 -7.61 16.04 16.71
CA MET A 1 -8.99 15.53 16.55
C MET A 1 -9.56 15.26 17.92
N ALA A 2 -10.86 15.47 18.13
CA ALA A 2 -11.52 15.07 19.36
C ALA A 2 -11.44 13.54 19.50
N PRO A 3 -11.36 13.00 20.75
CA PRO A 3 -11.38 11.56 20.98
C PRO A 3 -12.62 10.93 20.29
N GLY A 4 -12.41 9.85 19.56
CA GLY A 4 -13.46 9.15 18.81
C GLY A 4 -13.75 9.67 17.39
N THR A 5 -13.06 10.72 16.92
CA THR A 5 -13.19 11.18 15.54
C THR A 5 -12.24 10.39 14.64
N THR A 6 -12.78 9.61 13.71
CA THR A 6 -11.99 8.75 12.81
C THR A 6 -11.70 9.40 11.46
N ALA A 7 -12.41 10.48 11.10
CA ALA A 7 -12.22 11.20 9.86
C ALA A 7 -12.25 12.71 10.07
N LEU A 8 -11.48 13.45 9.26
CA LEU A 8 -11.60 14.89 9.16
C LEU A 8 -12.82 15.23 8.31
N GLY A 9 -13.52 16.32 8.64
CA GLY A 9 -14.48 16.92 7.72
C GLY A 9 -13.79 17.42 6.44
N SER A 10 -14.58 17.86 5.47
CA SER A 10 -14.08 18.30 4.14
C SER A 10 -13.10 19.48 4.17
N LYS A 11 -12.85 20.09 5.33
CA LYS A 11 -11.91 21.20 5.53
C LYS A 11 -11.09 20.96 6.79
N ALA A 12 -9.82 20.68 6.62
CA ALA A 12 -8.87 20.68 7.73
C ALA A 12 -8.33 22.09 7.95
N GLY A 13 -8.44 22.61 9.20
CA GLY A 13 -7.78 23.85 9.59
C GLY A 13 -6.25 23.72 9.59
N GLU A 14 -5.56 24.86 9.51
CA GLU A 14 -4.07 24.86 9.41
C GLU A 14 -3.38 24.15 10.59
N THR A 15 -3.91 24.26 11.80
CA THR A 15 -3.40 23.55 12.98
C THR A 15 -3.47 22.03 12.80
N VAL A 16 -4.56 21.51 12.22
CA VAL A 16 -4.72 20.08 11.95
C VAL A 16 -3.74 19.63 10.87
N LYS A 17 -3.58 20.39 9.79
CA LYS A 17 -2.61 20.08 8.74
C LYS A 17 -1.18 20.02 9.27
N LYS A 18 -0.79 20.99 10.12
CA LYS A 18 0.52 20.99 10.79
C LYS A 18 0.71 19.79 11.72
N TRP A 19 -0.36 19.38 12.42
CA TRP A 19 -0.33 18.19 13.25
C TRP A 19 -0.15 16.91 12.43
N LEU A 20 -0.84 16.79 11.28
CA LEU A 20 -0.67 15.65 10.38
C LEU A 20 0.74 15.63 9.76
N GLU A 21 1.26 16.79 9.35
CA GLU A 21 2.63 16.95 8.87
C GLU A 21 3.65 16.50 9.94
N PHE A 22 3.51 16.98 11.17
CA PHE A 22 4.37 16.57 12.29
C PHE A 22 4.35 15.05 12.51
N ARG A 23 3.17 14.42 12.53
CA ARG A 23 3.08 12.96 12.68
C ARG A 23 3.79 12.22 11.56
N ALA A 24 3.57 12.66 10.33
CA ALA A 24 4.20 12.05 9.16
C ALA A 24 5.72 12.25 9.16
N SER A 25 6.23 13.41 9.62
CA SER A 25 7.68 13.65 9.72
C SER A 25 8.35 12.72 10.73
N VAL A 26 7.70 12.42 11.85
CA VAL A 26 8.25 11.48 12.85
C VAL A 26 8.43 10.07 12.26
N ILE A 27 7.47 9.62 11.45
CA ILE A 27 7.58 8.31 10.79
C ILE A 27 8.62 8.35 9.65
N HIS A 28 8.66 9.44 8.87
CA HIS A 28 9.70 9.65 7.86
C HIS A 28 11.10 9.54 8.46
N ASP A 29 11.37 10.30 9.53
CA ASP A 29 12.68 10.34 10.18
C ASP A 29 13.06 8.95 10.73
N PHE A 30 12.10 8.24 11.32
CA PHE A 30 12.32 6.86 11.78
C PHE A 30 12.67 5.90 10.63
N VAL A 31 11.94 5.96 9.50
CA VAL A 31 12.20 5.09 8.34
C VAL A 31 13.58 5.39 7.75
N ALA A 32 13.93 6.67 7.60
CA ALA A 32 15.23 7.10 7.10
C ALA A 32 16.37 6.59 8.01
N GLU A 33 16.26 6.82 9.33
CA GLU A 33 17.27 6.38 10.29
C GLU A 33 17.40 4.85 10.35
N ALA A 34 16.29 4.13 10.31
CA ALA A 34 16.28 2.66 10.31
C ALA A 34 16.94 2.09 9.06
N SER A 35 16.62 2.62 7.87
CA SER A 35 17.25 2.24 6.60
C SER A 35 18.75 2.49 6.64
N ASP A 36 19.17 3.68 7.05
CA ASP A 36 20.58 4.03 7.19
C ASP A 36 21.32 3.13 8.19
N ALA A 37 20.67 2.78 9.31
CA ALA A 37 21.24 1.90 10.32
C ALA A 37 21.47 0.49 9.77
N VAL A 38 20.52 -0.06 9.04
CA VAL A 38 20.63 -1.37 8.39
C VAL A 38 21.76 -1.37 7.37
N HIS A 39 21.81 -0.36 6.49
CA HIS A 39 22.79 -0.28 5.41
C HIS A 39 24.21 0.00 5.92
N ARG A 40 24.37 0.68 7.06
CA ARG A 40 25.69 0.82 7.72
C ARG A 40 26.24 -0.52 8.21
N ILE A 41 25.38 -1.44 8.60
CA ILE A 41 25.82 -2.79 9.04
C ILE A 41 26.12 -3.67 7.82
N ASN A 42 25.20 -3.70 6.88
CA ASN A 42 25.37 -4.43 5.63
C ASN A 42 24.50 -3.81 4.52
N LYS A 43 25.16 -3.22 3.53
CA LYS A 43 24.52 -2.56 2.37
C LYS A 43 23.73 -3.50 1.46
N ASP A 44 23.97 -4.82 1.56
CA ASP A 44 23.31 -5.83 0.74
C ASP A 44 21.98 -6.31 1.38
N ILE A 45 21.73 -5.96 2.65
CA ILE A 45 20.42 -6.19 3.28
C ILE A 45 19.42 -5.18 2.75
N ARG A 46 18.31 -5.69 2.25
CA ARG A 46 17.22 -4.83 1.74
C ARG A 46 16.28 -4.45 2.89
N PHE A 47 16.08 -3.15 3.04
CA PHE A 47 15.13 -2.56 3.99
C PHE A 47 13.83 -2.19 3.28
N GLY A 48 12.69 -2.56 3.85
CA GLY A 48 11.39 -2.22 3.27
C GLY A 48 10.29 -2.18 4.29
N VAL A 49 9.13 -1.66 3.87
CA VAL A 49 7.96 -1.49 4.73
C VAL A 49 6.71 -2.07 4.09
N TYR A 50 5.75 -2.45 4.94
CA TYR A 50 4.38 -2.71 4.55
C TYR A 50 3.51 -1.48 4.88
N VAL A 51 2.61 -1.12 3.95
CA VAL A 51 1.60 -0.07 4.14
C VAL A 51 0.29 -0.45 3.46
N GLY A 52 -0.81 0.14 3.93
CA GLY A 52 -2.09 0.04 3.21
C GLY A 52 -2.11 0.96 1.99
N ALA A 53 -2.64 0.46 0.88
CA ALA A 53 -2.67 1.19 -0.38
C ALA A 53 -3.72 2.34 -0.42
N TRP A 54 -4.61 2.43 0.56
CA TRP A 54 -5.66 3.48 0.66
C TRP A 54 -5.08 4.83 1.09
N TYR A 55 -4.33 5.44 0.22
CA TYR A 55 -3.58 6.68 0.50
C TYR A 55 -4.48 7.86 0.92
N SER A 56 -5.67 7.97 0.31
CA SER A 56 -6.61 9.08 0.55
C SER A 56 -6.99 9.25 2.03
N THR A 57 -6.96 8.17 2.81
CA THR A 57 -7.30 8.15 4.23
C THR A 57 -6.12 7.74 5.14
N TYR A 58 -4.96 7.37 4.58
CA TYR A 58 -3.83 6.86 5.34
C TYR A 58 -3.17 7.90 6.26
N TYR A 59 -3.40 9.19 5.99
CA TYR A 59 -3.01 10.28 6.90
C TYR A 59 -3.55 10.09 8.32
N THR A 60 -4.66 9.37 8.50
CA THR A 60 -5.24 9.07 9.81
C THR A 60 -4.31 8.23 10.68
N SER A 61 -3.47 7.40 10.07
CA SER A 61 -2.41 6.63 10.72
C SER A 61 -1.15 7.47 11.01
N GLY A 62 -1.08 8.70 10.50
CA GLY A 62 0.08 9.59 10.67
C GLY A 62 1.25 9.23 9.77
N VAL A 63 0.97 8.68 8.60
CA VAL A 63 1.99 8.13 7.68
C VAL A 63 1.82 8.77 6.31
N ASN A 64 2.95 9.18 5.70
CA ASN A 64 3.05 9.51 4.29
C ASN A 64 4.03 8.54 3.61
N TRP A 65 3.50 7.46 3.05
CA TRP A 65 4.32 6.45 2.40
C TRP A 65 4.65 6.75 0.93
N ALA A 66 4.20 7.89 0.41
CA ALA A 66 4.47 8.28 -0.97
C ALA A 66 5.94 8.72 -1.16
N SER A 67 6.35 8.88 -2.40
CA SER A 67 7.58 9.58 -2.76
C SER A 67 7.51 11.05 -2.35
N PRO A 68 8.61 11.69 -1.91
CA PRO A 68 8.66 13.13 -1.70
C PRO A 68 8.49 13.95 -3.00
N LYS A 69 8.57 13.31 -4.16
CA LYS A 69 8.27 13.91 -5.48
C LYS A 69 6.76 14.04 -5.74
N TYR A 70 5.93 13.35 -4.96
CA TYR A 70 4.48 13.44 -5.05
C TYR A 70 3.94 14.52 -4.12
N ASP A 71 3.13 15.44 -4.66
CA ASP A 71 2.53 16.53 -3.88
C ASP A 71 1.03 16.32 -3.65
N PRO A 72 0.63 15.77 -2.48
CA PRO A 72 -0.77 15.50 -2.19
C PRO A 72 -1.61 16.78 -2.09
N LYS A 73 -1.01 17.94 -1.74
CA LYS A 73 -1.74 19.21 -1.72
C LYS A 73 -2.07 19.68 -3.14
N ALA A 74 -1.13 19.56 -4.07
CA ALA A 74 -1.36 19.90 -5.48
C ALA A 74 -2.41 18.99 -6.12
N ASP A 75 -2.49 17.75 -5.67
CA ASP A 75 -3.46 16.74 -6.12
C ASP A 75 -4.85 16.86 -5.44
N GLY A 76 -5.03 17.91 -4.63
CA GLY A 76 -6.33 18.28 -4.05
C GLY A 76 -6.67 17.63 -2.71
N TYR A 77 -5.75 16.94 -2.06
CA TYR A 77 -6.00 16.40 -0.72
C TYR A 77 -6.11 17.53 0.31
N PHE A 78 -7.34 17.77 0.79
CA PHE A 78 -7.69 18.87 1.68
C PHE A 78 -6.95 18.86 3.03
N TRP A 79 -6.50 17.70 3.46
CA TRP A 79 -5.78 17.49 4.71
C TRP A 79 -4.28 17.77 4.60
N ALA A 80 -3.73 17.84 3.39
CA ALA A 80 -2.29 18.05 3.20
C ALA A 80 -1.90 19.52 3.35
N SER A 81 -0.83 19.77 4.11
CA SER A 81 -0.10 21.06 4.10
C SER A 81 0.78 21.18 2.87
N ALA A 82 1.35 22.36 2.63
CA ALA A 82 2.31 22.56 1.55
C ALA A 82 3.58 21.73 1.69
N ASN A 83 3.98 21.43 2.94
CA ASN A 83 5.19 20.70 3.24
C ASN A 83 4.97 19.19 3.46
N TYR A 84 3.71 18.73 3.47
CA TYR A 84 3.40 17.32 3.76
C TYR A 84 4.13 16.35 2.83
N LYS A 85 4.38 16.73 1.58
CA LYS A 85 5.15 15.93 0.62
C LYS A 85 6.56 15.59 1.10
N ASN A 86 7.20 16.50 1.86
CA ASN A 86 8.56 16.31 2.38
C ASN A 86 8.63 15.23 3.47
N CYS A 87 7.47 14.76 3.96
CA CYS A 87 7.37 13.65 4.89
C CYS A 87 7.17 12.30 4.18
N GLY A 88 7.20 12.27 2.85
CA GLY A 88 7.21 11.05 2.08
C GLY A 88 8.52 10.31 2.25
N TYR A 89 8.48 8.97 2.39
CA TYR A 89 9.68 8.18 2.71
C TYR A 89 9.96 7.03 1.74
N ALA A 90 9.27 6.96 0.61
CA ALA A 90 9.45 5.87 -0.35
C ALA A 90 10.90 5.73 -0.84
N ASP A 91 11.62 6.85 -0.99
CA ASP A 91 13.01 6.90 -1.43
C ASP A 91 14.02 6.39 -0.39
N HIS A 92 13.60 6.16 0.85
CA HIS A 92 14.41 5.51 1.89
C HIS A 92 14.24 3.99 1.94
N CYS A 93 13.39 3.41 1.08
CA CYS A 93 13.10 1.99 1.07
C CYS A 93 13.69 1.30 -0.17
N ASP A 94 14.18 0.06 -0.03
CA ASP A 94 14.60 -0.78 -1.16
C ASP A 94 13.42 -1.50 -1.83
N PHE A 95 12.34 -1.72 -1.09
CA PHE A 95 11.08 -2.25 -1.58
C PHE A 95 9.91 -1.86 -0.67
N MET A 96 8.69 -1.95 -1.19
CA MET A 96 7.48 -1.75 -0.40
C MET A 96 6.42 -2.83 -0.67
N PHE A 97 5.64 -3.15 0.36
CA PHE A 97 4.42 -3.94 0.22
C PHE A 97 3.21 -3.04 0.38
N LEU A 98 2.37 -2.99 -0.66
CA LEU A 98 1.13 -2.20 -0.67
C LEU A 98 -0.08 -3.12 -0.51
N GLY A 99 -0.73 -3.06 0.64
CA GLY A 99 -1.95 -3.81 0.92
C GLY A 99 -3.11 -3.36 0.04
N ALA A 100 -3.35 -4.06 -1.07
CA ALA A 100 -4.47 -3.82 -1.97
C ALA A 100 -5.74 -4.54 -1.45
N TYR A 101 -6.18 -4.16 -0.24
CA TYR A 101 -7.20 -4.85 0.55
C TYR A 101 -8.63 -4.49 0.10
N ALA A 102 -8.92 -4.74 -1.17
CA ALA A 102 -10.26 -4.62 -1.73
C ALA A 102 -11.06 -5.92 -1.57
N GLY A 103 -12.38 -5.82 -1.67
CA GLY A 103 -13.26 -6.97 -1.61
C GLY A 103 -13.06 -7.96 -2.75
N ALA A 104 -13.52 -9.20 -2.58
CA ALA A 104 -13.39 -10.27 -3.57
C ALA A 104 -14.06 -9.95 -4.92
N ASP A 105 -15.06 -9.08 -4.92
CA ASP A 105 -15.74 -8.63 -6.14
C ASP A 105 -15.20 -7.29 -6.68
N SER A 106 -14.14 -6.75 -6.06
CA SER A 106 -13.51 -5.47 -6.40
C SER A 106 -12.04 -5.65 -6.84
N ILE A 107 -11.77 -6.66 -7.65
CA ILE A 107 -10.40 -6.96 -8.12
C ILE A 107 -9.97 -5.98 -9.21
N TRP A 108 -10.81 -5.83 -10.26
CA TRP A 108 -10.53 -5.01 -11.42
C TRP A 108 -11.14 -3.62 -11.31
N GLY A 109 -10.44 -2.62 -11.82
CA GLY A 109 -10.91 -1.24 -11.89
C GLY A 109 -9.78 -0.23 -11.74
N SER A 110 -10.09 1.05 -12.00
CA SER A 110 -9.12 2.15 -11.91
C SER A 110 -9.23 2.98 -10.63
N GLY A 111 -10.32 2.81 -9.88
CA GLY A 111 -10.57 3.57 -8.64
C GLY A 111 -9.84 2.97 -7.46
N GLU A 112 -9.48 3.81 -6.50
CA GLU A 112 -9.15 3.37 -5.14
C GLU A 112 -10.25 2.40 -4.66
N TRP A 113 -9.97 1.44 -3.85
CA TRP A 113 -10.87 0.34 -3.42
C TRP A 113 -11.15 -0.74 -4.46
N THR A 114 -10.36 -0.80 -5.53
CA THR A 114 -10.16 -2.02 -6.31
C THR A 114 -8.71 -2.46 -6.19
N MET A 115 -8.41 -3.76 -6.32
CA MET A 115 -7.02 -4.25 -6.17
C MET A 115 -6.12 -3.64 -7.24
N GLN A 116 -6.58 -3.65 -8.49
CA GLN A 116 -5.85 -3.02 -9.59
C GLN A 116 -5.69 -1.51 -9.37
N GLY A 117 -6.75 -0.81 -8.96
CA GLY A 117 -6.74 0.63 -8.74
C GLY A 117 -5.81 1.05 -7.61
N PHE A 118 -5.76 0.30 -6.52
CA PHE A 118 -4.79 0.49 -5.44
C PHE A 118 -3.34 0.38 -5.93
N CYS A 119 -3.02 -0.65 -6.72
CA CYS A 119 -1.66 -0.82 -7.25
C CYS A 119 -1.32 0.26 -8.29
N LYS A 120 -2.27 0.64 -9.15
CA LYS A 120 -2.10 1.71 -10.12
C LYS A 120 -1.86 3.07 -9.44
N GLN A 121 -2.62 3.37 -8.38
CA GLN A 121 -2.41 4.55 -7.56
C GLN A 121 -1.03 4.49 -6.89
N GLY A 122 -0.66 3.35 -6.29
CA GLY A 122 0.66 3.14 -5.69
C GLY A 122 1.80 3.47 -6.66
N ARG A 123 1.73 2.98 -7.89
CA ARG A 123 2.70 3.32 -8.95
C ARG A 123 2.82 4.83 -9.17
N SER A 124 1.69 5.54 -9.19
CA SER A 124 1.65 6.99 -9.37
C SER A 124 2.23 7.75 -8.17
N LEU A 125 1.97 7.28 -6.94
CA LEU A 125 2.43 7.93 -5.71
C LEU A 125 3.91 7.71 -5.44
N LEU A 126 4.44 6.53 -5.78
CA LEU A 126 5.85 6.18 -5.54
C LEU A 126 6.81 6.82 -6.55
N LYS A 127 6.31 7.36 -7.67
CA LYS A 127 7.11 8.10 -8.67
C LYS A 127 8.37 7.37 -9.17
N GLY A 128 8.41 6.05 -9.05
CA GLY A 128 9.55 5.22 -9.44
C GLY A 128 10.72 5.21 -8.46
N ASP A 129 10.60 5.81 -7.28
CA ASP A 129 11.67 5.83 -6.28
C ASP A 129 11.94 4.46 -5.68
N VAL A 130 10.91 3.62 -5.60
CA VAL A 130 11.00 2.28 -5.02
C VAL A 130 10.14 1.27 -5.80
N LYS A 131 10.58 0.02 -5.85
CA LYS A 131 9.77 -1.11 -6.34
C LYS A 131 8.76 -1.53 -5.29
N PHE A 132 7.59 -1.99 -5.73
CA PHE A 132 6.57 -2.46 -4.80
C PHE A 132 5.86 -3.73 -5.26
N CYS A 133 5.43 -4.51 -4.29
CA CYS A 133 4.52 -5.63 -4.48
C CYS A 133 3.13 -5.22 -3.99
N GLY A 134 2.12 -5.36 -4.83
CA GLY A 134 0.72 -5.31 -4.40
C GLY A 134 0.26 -6.66 -3.85
N GLY A 135 -0.70 -6.65 -2.93
CA GLY A 135 -1.22 -7.91 -2.42
C GLY A 135 -2.58 -7.78 -1.73
N PRO A 136 -3.48 -8.76 -1.94
CA PRO A 136 -4.79 -8.81 -1.30
C PRO A 136 -4.73 -9.29 0.14
N ASP A 137 -5.76 -8.95 0.91
CA ASP A 137 -6.16 -9.67 2.12
C ASP A 137 -7.23 -10.69 1.75
N ILE A 138 -6.88 -11.96 1.79
CA ILE A 138 -7.73 -13.07 1.34
C ILE A 138 -8.53 -13.72 2.48
N GLY A 139 -8.60 -13.06 3.63
CA GLY A 139 -9.29 -13.60 4.81
C GLY A 139 -10.16 -12.60 5.56
N ASN A 140 -9.80 -11.30 5.58
CA ASN A 140 -10.51 -10.30 6.38
C ASN A 140 -11.25 -9.26 5.54
N SER A 141 -10.86 -9.07 4.27
CA SER A 141 -11.53 -8.13 3.37
C SER A 141 -12.94 -8.63 2.98
N PRO A 142 -13.86 -7.71 2.63
CA PRO A 142 -15.23 -8.08 2.25
C PRO A 142 -15.27 -9.14 1.15
N GLY A 143 -16.09 -10.18 1.34
CA GLY A 143 -16.22 -11.30 0.41
C GLY A 143 -15.16 -12.39 0.56
N TRP A 144 -14.14 -12.19 1.39
CA TRP A 144 -13.07 -13.17 1.67
C TRP A 144 -13.26 -13.93 3.00
N THR A 145 -14.04 -13.38 3.93
CA THR A 145 -14.07 -13.77 5.34
C THR A 145 -14.56 -15.21 5.64
N ASN A 146 -15.23 -15.85 4.69
CA ASN A 146 -15.77 -17.20 4.88
C ASN A 146 -15.10 -18.26 3.97
N GLY A 147 -14.01 -17.90 3.30
CA GLY A 147 -13.41 -18.76 2.27
C GLY A 147 -14.28 -18.88 1.03
N GLY A 148 -14.04 -19.94 0.23
CA GLY A 148 -14.84 -20.22 -0.99
C GLY A 148 -14.47 -19.36 -2.20
N GLN A 149 -13.44 -18.52 -2.10
CA GLN A 149 -13.04 -17.57 -3.14
C GLN A 149 -11.80 -18.01 -3.96
N ALA A 150 -11.51 -19.33 -4.00
CA ALA A 150 -10.36 -19.88 -4.74
C ALA A 150 -10.33 -19.40 -6.21
N SER A 151 -11.49 -19.28 -6.87
CA SER A 151 -11.60 -18.81 -8.24
C SER A 151 -11.17 -17.34 -8.45
N LYS A 152 -11.14 -16.53 -7.41
CA LYS A 152 -10.74 -15.11 -7.44
C LYS A 152 -9.22 -14.91 -7.28
N ILE A 153 -8.51 -15.91 -6.76
CA ILE A 153 -7.07 -15.80 -6.47
C ILE A 153 -6.25 -15.51 -7.75
N PRO A 154 -6.42 -16.22 -8.88
CA PRO A 154 -5.64 -15.94 -10.09
C PRO A 154 -5.79 -14.50 -10.59
N ASP A 155 -7.02 -13.96 -10.52
CA ASP A 155 -7.29 -12.58 -10.92
C ASP A 155 -6.67 -11.57 -9.97
N SER A 156 -6.68 -11.83 -8.65
CA SER A 156 -6.03 -10.95 -7.66
C SER A 156 -4.51 -10.88 -7.86
N ILE A 157 -3.88 -12.01 -8.17
CA ILE A 157 -2.44 -12.06 -8.52
C ILE A 157 -2.18 -11.20 -9.75
N LYS A 158 -2.95 -11.42 -10.82
CA LYS A 158 -2.79 -10.70 -12.08
C LYS A 158 -3.02 -9.20 -11.92
N ALA A 159 -4.06 -8.79 -11.19
CA ALA A 159 -4.36 -7.38 -10.96
C ALA A 159 -3.23 -6.65 -10.22
N CYS A 160 -2.61 -7.30 -9.22
CA CYS A 160 -1.50 -6.71 -8.46
C CYS A 160 -0.20 -6.68 -9.26
N ILE A 161 0.16 -7.76 -9.95
CA ILE A 161 1.44 -7.84 -10.69
C ILE A 161 1.43 -6.94 -11.93
N ASN A 162 0.31 -6.79 -12.62
CA ASN A 162 0.24 -5.95 -13.82
C ASN A 162 0.57 -4.48 -13.53
N GLU A 163 0.27 -4.01 -12.33
CA GLU A 163 0.49 -2.62 -11.93
C GLU A 163 1.72 -2.46 -11.02
N GLY A 164 2.11 -3.54 -10.32
CA GLY A 164 3.27 -3.57 -9.40
C GLY A 164 4.51 -4.21 -10.01
N ASP A 165 5.51 -4.42 -9.19
CA ASP A 165 6.78 -5.11 -9.54
C ASP A 165 6.81 -6.55 -9.00
N GLY A 166 5.74 -6.96 -8.29
CA GLY A 166 5.59 -8.27 -7.69
C GLY A 166 4.28 -8.42 -6.94
N PHE A 167 4.19 -9.49 -6.18
CA PHE A 167 3.00 -9.88 -5.45
C PHE A 167 3.35 -10.32 -4.03
N PHE A 168 2.49 -10.00 -3.07
CA PHE A 168 2.46 -10.63 -1.76
C PHE A 168 1.01 -10.98 -1.40
N VAL A 169 0.80 -11.72 -0.32
CA VAL A 169 -0.54 -12.06 0.16
C VAL A 169 -0.63 -11.95 1.67
N PHE A 170 -1.68 -11.39 2.17
CA PHE A 170 -2.10 -11.44 3.55
C PHE A 170 -3.31 -12.38 3.66
N ASP A 171 -3.15 -13.61 4.20
CA ASP A 171 -1.90 -14.15 4.71
C ASP A 171 -1.84 -15.68 4.60
N LEU A 172 -0.73 -16.26 5.03
CA LEU A 172 -0.50 -17.71 4.99
C LEU A 172 -1.52 -18.52 5.81
N CYS A 173 -2.05 -17.97 6.91
CA CYS A 173 -3.02 -18.68 7.72
C CYS A 173 -4.33 -18.89 6.96
N HIS A 174 -4.78 -17.91 6.18
CA HIS A 174 -5.97 -18.02 5.34
C HIS A 174 -5.76 -18.94 4.13
N ILE A 175 -4.53 -18.97 3.55
CA ILE A 175 -4.20 -19.97 2.51
C ILE A 175 -4.40 -21.37 3.05
N LYS A 176 -3.87 -21.64 4.26
CA LYS A 176 -4.03 -22.95 4.93
C LYS A 176 -5.47 -23.24 5.33
N MET A 177 -6.14 -22.26 5.90
CA MET A 177 -7.51 -22.41 6.43
C MET A 177 -8.53 -22.74 5.33
N TYR A 178 -8.38 -22.13 4.17
CA TYR A 178 -9.30 -22.24 3.05
C TYR A 178 -8.79 -23.11 1.91
N ASP A 179 -7.63 -23.74 2.08
CA ASP A 179 -6.97 -24.58 1.08
C ASP A 179 -6.82 -23.91 -0.30
N TYR A 180 -6.23 -22.72 -0.31
CA TYR A 180 -6.04 -21.93 -1.54
C TYR A 180 -4.78 -22.27 -2.34
N TRP A 181 -4.03 -23.33 -1.99
CA TRP A 181 -2.74 -23.66 -2.60
C TRP A 181 -2.81 -23.84 -4.11
N ASP A 182 -3.76 -24.64 -4.59
CA ASP A 182 -3.93 -24.88 -6.02
C ASP A 182 -4.35 -23.62 -6.78
N ALA A 183 -5.14 -22.75 -6.16
CA ALA A 183 -5.54 -21.48 -6.74
C ALA A 183 -4.35 -20.52 -6.90
N PHE A 184 -3.47 -20.45 -5.90
CA PHE A 184 -2.22 -19.70 -5.98
C PHE A 184 -1.28 -20.26 -7.06
N LYS A 185 -1.07 -21.59 -7.05
CA LYS A 185 -0.27 -22.25 -8.07
C LYS A 185 -0.78 -21.95 -9.47
N LYS A 186 -2.08 -22.07 -9.69
CA LYS A 186 -2.72 -21.73 -10.98
C LYS A 186 -2.46 -20.27 -11.36
N GLY A 187 -2.66 -19.33 -10.45
CA GLY A 187 -2.48 -17.90 -10.71
C GLY A 187 -1.05 -17.56 -11.12
N PHE A 188 -0.05 -18.11 -10.46
CA PHE A 188 1.36 -17.93 -10.84
C PHE A 188 1.72 -18.65 -12.14
N ASP A 189 1.23 -19.87 -12.38
CA ASP A 189 1.45 -20.58 -13.64
C ASP A 189 0.85 -19.81 -14.83
N ASP A 190 -0.33 -19.22 -14.65
CA ASP A 190 -0.98 -18.42 -15.68
C ASP A 190 -0.21 -17.11 -15.94
N TYR A 191 0.29 -16.43 -14.89
CA TYR A 191 1.15 -15.27 -15.06
C TYR A 191 2.44 -15.59 -15.80
N LEU A 192 3.14 -16.67 -15.43
CA LEU A 192 4.40 -17.08 -16.03
C LEU A 192 4.27 -17.41 -17.54
N LYS A 193 3.08 -17.79 -18.03
CA LYS A 193 2.82 -17.96 -19.46
C LYS A 193 2.75 -16.62 -20.22
N THR A 194 2.46 -15.53 -19.51
CA THR A 194 2.33 -14.19 -20.14
C THR A 194 3.66 -13.45 -20.27
N VAL A 195 4.69 -13.85 -19.53
CA VAL A 195 6.01 -13.18 -19.48
C VAL A 195 7.11 -13.96 -20.22
N LYS A 196 6.74 -15.04 -20.90
CA LYS A 196 7.60 -15.79 -21.83
C LYS A 196 7.43 -15.23 -23.23
#